data_3b26a4ff455e472b95b3a217fae38f71
#
_entry.id   3b26a4ff455e472b95b3a217fae38f71
#
_cell.length_a   1.000
_cell.length_b   1.000
_cell.length_c   1.000
_cell.angle_alpha   90.00
_cell.angle_beta   90.00
_cell.angle_gamma   90.00
#
_symmetry.space_group_name_H-M   'P 1'
#
loop_
_entity.id
_entity.type
_entity.pdbx_description
1 polymer ?
#
loop_
_entity_poly.entity_id
_entity_poly.type
_entity_poly.pdbx_seq_one_letter_code
_entity_poly.pdbx_strand_id
1 'polypeptide(L)'
;MSTDPKHDGKQNYLCRDCNRQFIGDHNLTYPGCHSGIDQTIRKMLVRNCGIRDISEITGCSRYKVQKVLKISQQHVIHKKNHYDALEVDELWTFVGNKKNKVWLIYAYDRDGGEIVAYVWGKRDIATVRELEARLNALKVTYGNIAMDKWQSFVEIFGSEKSNLGKKYTVGIEGNNCRLRY
;
A
#
# COMPACT_ATOMS: atom_id res chain seq x y z
N MET A 1 -13.74 -34.07 29.96
CA MET A 1 -13.64 -33.71 28.54
C MET A 1 -14.77 -34.40 27.81
N SER A 2 -15.68 -33.65 27.20
CA SER A 2 -16.73 -34.21 26.35
C SER A 2 -16.16 -34.35 24.93
N THR A 3 -16.28 -35.52 24.35
CA THR A 3 -15.78 -35.79 22.98
C THR A 3 -16.95 -35.66 22.04
N ASP A 4 -16.93 -34.62 21.20
CA ASP A 4 -17.84 -34.47 20.06
C ASP A 4 -17.38 -35.36 18.87
N PRO A 5 -18.29 -35.71 17.96
CA PRO A 5 -18.00 -36.58 16.85
C PRO A 5 -16.87 -36.06 15.96
N LYS A 6 -16.14 -36.99 15.37
CA LYS A 6 -15.02 -36.70 14.45
C LYS A 6 -15.50 -35.92 13.24
N HIS A 7 -14.90 -34.77 12.98
CA HIS A 7 -15.00 -34.05 11.72
C HIS A 7 -13.70 -34.31 10.91
N ASP A 8 -13.82 -34.81 9.69
CA ASP A 8 -12.69 -35.12 8.81
C ASP A 8 -11.60 -36.03 9.46
N GLY A 9 -12.04 -37.01 10.29
CA GLY A 9 -11.12 -37.94 10.95
C GLY A 9 -10.38 -37.39 12.16
N LYS A 10 -10.60 -36.13 12.54
CA LYS A 10 -9.95 -35.49 13.69
C LYS A 10 -10.90 -35.41 14.88
N GLN A 11 -10.37 -35.64 16.08
CA GLN A 11 -11.14 -35.56 17.32
C GLN A 11 -11.38 -34.10 17.71
N ASN A 12 -12.64 -33.73 17.88
CA ASN A 12 -13.07 -32.46 18.47
C ASN A 12 -13.15 -32.56 19.99
N TYR A 13 -12.78 -31.49 20.65
CA TYR A 13 -12.88 -31.31 22.09
C TYR A 13 -13.65 -30.02 22.40
N LEU A 14 -14.39 -30.04 23.50
CA LEU A 14 -15.03 -28.86 24.03
C LEU A 14 -14.26 -28.38 25.26
N CYS A 15 -13.85 -27.12 25.30
CA CYS A 15 -13.29 -26.48 26.49
C CYS A 15 -14.43 -26.23 27.51
N ARG A 16 -14.31 -26.73 28.73
CA ARG A 16 -15.33 -26.55 29.75
C ARG A 16 -15.35 -25.14 30.35
N ASP A 17 -14.25 -24.42 30.27
CA ASP A 17 -14.13 -23.07 30.85
C ASP A 17 -14.72 -21.98 29.94
N CYS A 18 -14.54 -22.10 28.63
CA CYS A 18 -14.97 -21.11 27.65
C CYS A 18 -16.01 -21.60 26.64
N ASN A 19 -16.43 -22.85 26.69
CA ASN A 19 -17.38 -23.53 25.81
C ASN A 19 -16.99 -23.46 24.31
N ARG A 20 -15.69 -23.29 23.97
CA ARG A 20 -15.20 -23.32 22.61
C ARG A 20 -14.76 -24.72 22.21
N GLN A 21 -15.11 -25.08 21.00
CA GLN A 21 -14.62 -26.32 20.39
C GLN A 21 -13.21 -26.12 19.83
N PHE A 22 -12.37 -27.12 19.95
CA PHE A 22 -11.04 -27.16 19.38
C PHE A 22 -10.67 -28.60 18.98
N ILE A 23 -9.75 -28.70 18.02
CA ILE A 23 -9.20 -29.99 17.56
C ILE A 23 -7.94 -30.26 18.36
N GLY A 24 -7.82 -31.45 18.94
CA GLY A 24 -6.68 -31.81 19.79
C GLY A 24 -5.36 -31.99 19.03
N ASP A 25 -5.46 -32.28 17.73
CA ASP A 25 -4.31 -32.31 16.85
C ASP A 25 -4.04 -30.88 16.34
N HIS A 26 -3.03 -30.23 16.93
CA HIS A 26 -2.58 -28.90 16.55
C HIS A 26 -1.82 -28.84 15.23
N ASN A 27 -1.66 -29.93 14.52
CA ASN A 27 -1.23 -29.93 13.12
C ASN A 27 -2.34 -29.32 12.27
N LEU A 28 -2.36 -27.97 12.24
CA LEU A 28 -3.25 -27.23 11.39
C LEU A 28 -2.94 -27.58 9.95
N THR A 29 -3.86 -28.29 9.31
CA THR A 29 -3.71 -28.73 7.91
C THR A 29 -3.83 -27.55 6.94
N TYR A 30 -4.49 -26.46 7.38
CA TYR A 30 -4.61 -25.27 6.55
C TYR A 30 -3.58 -24.20 6.96
N PRO A 31 -2.56 -23.94 6.11
CA PRO A 31 -1.50 -22.97 6.41
C PRO A 31 -1.97 -21.57 6.77
N GLY A 32 -3.14 -21.15 6.28
CA GLY A 32 -3.73 -19.84 6.56
C GLY A 32 -4.10 -19.60 8.03
N CYS A 33 -4.09 -20.63 8.87
CA CYS A 33 -4.32 -20.52 10.32
C CYS A 33 -3.02 -20.47 11.13
N HIS A 34 -1.85 -20.67 10.50
CA HIS A 34 -0.57 -20.67 11.20
C HIS A 34 -0.25 -19.28 11.76
N SER A 35 0.32 -19.25 12.96
CA SER A 35 0.81 -18.02 13.58
C SER A 35 1.87 -17.37 12.68
N GLY A 36 1.77 -16.04 12.48
CA GLY A 36 2.72 -15.28 11.66
C GLY A 36 2.49 -15.33 10.14
N ILE A 37 1.56 -16.15 9.63
CA ILE A 37 1.31 -16.24 8.19
C ILE A 37 0.87 -14.91 7.58
N ASP A 38 0.09 -14.11 8.30
CA ASP A 38 -0.36 -12.80 7.84
C ASP A 38 0.82 -11.83 7.64
N GLN A 39 1.83 -11.90 8.50
CA GLN A 39 3.04 -11.11 8.35
C GLN A 39 3.88 -11.58 7.16
N THR A 40 3.97 -12.88 6.93
CA THR A 40 4.63 -13.44 5.76
C THR A 40 3.95 -13.00 4.47
N ILE A 41 2.62 -13.09 4.40
CA ILE A 41 1.84 -12.60 3.25
C ILE A 41 2.10 -11.11 3.01
N ARG A 42 2.10 -10.27 4.05
CA ARG A 42 2.41 -8.83 3.93
C ARG A 42 3.80 -8.57 3.37
N LYS A 43 4.82 -9.31 3.87
CA LYS A 43 6.18 -9.20 3.36
C LYS A 43 6.28 -9.56 1.88
N MET A 44 5.55 -10.57 1.43
CA MET A 44 5.52 -10.96 0.02
C MET A 44 4.78 -9.95 -0.86
N LEU A 45 3.66 -9.40 -0.37
CA LEU A 45 2.91 -8.34 -1.07
C LEU A 45 3.77 -7.10 -1.33
N VAL A 46 4.53 -6.63 -0.33
CA VAL A 46 5.43 -5.46 -0.52
C VAL A 46 6.66 -5.76 -1.38
N ARG A 47 6.91 -7.03 -1.70
CA ARG A 47 7.94 -7.49 -2.64
C ARG A 47 7.38 -7.78 -4.03
N ASN A 48 6.18 -7.28 -4.34
CA ASN A 48 5.48 -7.46 -5.61
C ASN A 48 5.15 -8.92 -5.98
N CYS A 49 5.07 -9.82 -5.00
CA CYS A 49 4.56 -11.17 -5.27
C CYS A 49 3.07 -11.08 -5.61
N GLY A 50 2.66 -11.75 -6.67
CA GLY A 50 1.26 -11.83 -7.08
C GLY A 50 0.40 -12.63 -6.08
N ILE A 51 -0.90 -12.34 -6.01
CA ILE A 51 -1.82 -13.06 -5.10
C ILE A 51 -1.80 -14.57 -5.37
N ARG A 52 -1.65 -14.98 -6.64
CA ARG A 52 -1.57 -16.40 -7.03
C ARG A 52 -0.28 -17.04 -6.52
N ASP A 53 0.84 -16.36 -6.71
CA ASP A 53 2.15 -16.85 -6.28
C ASP A 53 2.22 -16.96 -4.75
N ILE A 54 1.71 -15.95 -4.04
CA ILE A 54 1.62 -16.00 -2.58
C ILE A 54 0.76 -17.18 -2.11
N SER A 55 -0.38 -17.40 -2.77
CA SER A 55 -1.28 -18.52 -2.48
C SER A 55 -0.57 -19.87 -2.68
N GLU A 56 0.17 -20.02 -3.76
CA GLU A 56 0.92 -21.23 -4.09
C GLU A 56 2.08 -21.47 -3.13
N ILE A 57 2.92 -20.47 -2.89
CA ILE A 57 4.10 -20.59 -2.03
C ILE A 57 3.71 -20.85 -0.57
N THR A 58 2.65 -20.20 -0.09
CA THR A 58 2.24 -20.31 1.32
C THR A 58 1.24 -21.43 1.59
N GLY A 59 0.65 -22.03 0.56
CA GLY A 59 -0.47 -22.97 0.69
C GLY A 59 -1.77 -22.32 1.17
N CYS A 60 -1.81 -20.99 1.29
CA CYS A 60 -3.01 -20.27 1.73
C CYS A 60 -3.99 -20.06 0.58
N SER A 61 -5.29 -19.99 0.86
CA SER A 61 -6.28 -19.65 -0.15
C SER A 61 -6.06 -18.22 -0.66
N ARG A 62 -6.40 -17.97 -1.93
CA ARG A 62 -6.40 -16.60 -2.52
C ARG A 62 -7.27 -15.63 -1.72
N TYR A 63 -8.38 -16.11 -1.16
CA TYR A 63 -9.23 -15.32 -0.28
C TYR A 63 -8.47 -14.84 0.97
N LYS A 64 -7.67 -15.70 1.62
CA LYS A 64 -6.85 -15.33 2.77
C LYS A 64 -5.84 -14.24 2.40
N VAL A 65 -5.16 -14.39 1.26
CA VAL A 65 -4.21 -13.37 0.76
C VAL A 65 -4.91 -12.04 0.51
N GLN A 66 -6.07 -12.05 -0.17
CA GLN A 66 -6.86 -10.84 -0.40
C GLN A 66 -7.37 -10.21 0.89
N LYS A 67 -7.79 -11.01 1.87
CA LYS A 67 -8.21 -10.51 3.19
C LYS A 67 -7.07 -9.79 3.90
N VAL A 68 -5.86 -10.37 3.89
CA VAL A 68 -4.67 -9.73 4.46
C VAL A 68 -4.34 -8.43 3.72
N LEU A 69 -4.42 -8.40 2.39
CA LEU A 69 -4.22 -7.19 1.59
C LEU A 69 -5.21 -6.08 1.97
N LYS A 70 -6.51 -6.40 2.09
CA LYS A 70 -7.54 -5.44 2.48
C LYS A 70 -7.33 -4.86 3.88
N ILE A 71 -6.96 -5.71 4.84
CA ILE A 71 -6.68 -5.29 6.22
C ILE A 71 -5.37 -4.48 6.30
N SER A 72 -4.45 -4.73 5.38
CA SER A 72 -3.15 -4.07 5.32
C SER A 72 -3.20 -2.71 4.60
N GLN A 73 -4.38 -2.17 4.31
CA GLN A 73 -4.51 -0.78 3.82
C GLN A 73 -3.95 0.16 4.90
N GLN A 74 -2.63 0.28 4.90
CA GLN A 74 -1.95 1.22 5.76
C GLN A 74 -2.04 2.59 5.10
N HIS A 75 -2.49 3.57 5.85
CA HIS A 75 -2.29 4.96 5.45
C HIS A 75 -0.79 5.22 5.37
N VAL A 76 -0.37 5.92 4.34
CA VAL A 76 1.00 6.43 4.29
C VAL A 76 1.15 7.37 5.49
N ILE A 77 2.07 7.02 6.39
CA ILE A 77 2.41 7.83 7.56
C ILE A 77 3.72 8.52 7.21
N HIS A 78 3.65 9.83 7.02
CA HIS A 78 4.86 10.64 6.85
C HIS A 78 5.68 10.65 8.14
N LYS A 79 7.00 10.64 8.00
CA LYS A 79 7.91 10.53 9.16
C LYS A 79 8.29 11.87 9.75
N LYS A 80 8.18 12.94 8.96
CA LYS A 80 8.58 14.30 9.32
C LYS A 80 7.45 15.28 9.01
N ASN A 81 7.35 16.36 9.77
CA ASN A 81 6.43 17.45 9.48
C ASN A 81 7.05 18.52 8.56
N HIS A 82 8.37 18.51 8.41
CA HIS A 82 9.09 19.42 7.50
C HIS A 82 10.07 18.65 6.63
N TYR A 83 10.09 18.96 5.35
CA TYR A 83 10.96 18.40 4.33
C TYR A 83 11.73 19.53 3.64
N ASP A 84 13.03 19.38 3.45
CA ASP A 84 13.83 20.39 2.74
C ASP A 84 13.41 20.51 1.28
N ALA A 85 13.13 19.37 0.65
CA ALA A 85 12.63 19.31 -0.71
C ALA A 85 11.64 18.16 -0.89
N LEU A 86 10.58 18.41 -1.64
CA LEU A 86 9.66 17.36 -2.12
C LEU A 86 9.72 17.31 -3.65
N GLU A 87 9.56 16.12 -4.20
CA GLU A 87 9.34 15.90 -5.62
C GLU A 87 7.88 15.49 -5.85
N VAL A 88 7.23 16.04 -6.87
CA VAL A 88 5.84 15.69 -7.24
C VAL A 88 5.82 15.21 -8.68
N ASP A 89 5.15 14.10 -8.90
CA ASP A 89 5.01 13.50 -10.23
C ASP A 89 3.72 12.68 -10.31
N GLU A 90 3.36 12.27 -11.52
CA GLU A 90 2.23 11.39 -11.76
C GLU A 90 2.65 10.07 -12.38
N LEU A 91 1.92 9.02 -11.99
CA LEU A 91 2.04 7.68 -12.52
C LEU A 91 0.64 7.16 -12.88
N TRP A 92 0.47 6.60 -14.06
CA TRP A 92 -0.80 5.99 -14.41
C TRP A 92 -0.77 4.46 -14.30
N THR A 93 -1.90 3.91 -13.93
CA THR A 93 -2.22 2.49 -13.99
C THR A 93 -3.62 2.30 -14.56
N PHE A 94 -4.18 1.11 -14.52
CA PHE A 94 -5.53 0.85 -15.00
C PHE A 94 -6.24 -0.19 -14.14
N VAL A 95 -7.57 -0.16 -14.17
CA VAL A 95 -8.41 -1.14 -13.48
C VAL A 95 -9.10 -2.02 -14.51
N GLY A 96 -8.75 -3.29 -14.52
CA GLY A 96 -9.30 -4.31 -15.42
C GLY A 96 -8.85 -4.15 -16.87
N ASN A 97 -9.00 -2.98 -17.48
CA ASN A 97 -8.70 -2.70 -18.88
C ASN A 97 -7.89 -1.40 -19.00
N LYS A 98 -6.93 -1.34 -19.93
CA LYS A 98 -6.08 -0.16 -20.21
C LYS A 98 -6.86 1.11 -20.60
N LYS A 99 -8.13 0.98 -21.02
CA LYS A 99 -9.01 2.13 -21.25
C LYS A 99 -9.42 2.81 -19.94
N ASN A 100 -9.47 2.08 -18.83
CA ASN A 100 -9.84 2.58 -17.50
C ASN A 100 -8.59 3.05 -16.74
N LYS A 101 -7.98 4.10 -17.24
CA LYS A 101 -6.78 4.69 -16.61
C LYS A 101 -7.12 5.34 -15.28
N VAL A 102 -6.29 5.10 -14.29
CA VAL A 102 -6.30 5.77 -13.00
C VAL A 102 -4.91 6.35 -12.78
N TRP A 103 -4.84 7.58 -12.31
CA TRP A 103 -3.59 8.27 -12.06
C TRP A 103 -3.30 8.31 -10.57
N LEU A 104 -2.08 7.99 -10.22
CA LEU A 104 -1.50 8.24 -8.90
C LEU A 104 -0.70 9.54 -9.02
N ILE A 105 -1.07 10.54 -8.25
CA ILE A 105 -0.31 11.78 -8.10
C ILE A 105 0.20 11.79 -6.68
N TYR A 106 1.51 12.00 -6.47
CA TYR A 106 2.07 11.88 -5.13
C TYR A 106 3.28 12.79 -4.91
N ALA A 107 3.52 13.08 -3.64
CA ALA A 107 4.68 13.81 -3.16
C ALA A 107 5.69 12.82 -2.54
N TYR A 108 6.94 12.97 -2.90
CA TYR A 108 8.03 12.08 -2.55
C TYR A 108 9.19 12.83 -1.92
N ASP A 109 9.68 12.36 -0.78
CA ASP A 109 10.94 12.78 -0.17
C ASP A 109 12.07 11.90 -0.71
N ARG A 110 12.96 12.48 -1.52
CA ARG A 110 14.09 11.78 -2.09
C ARG A 110 15.09 11.33 -1.04
N ASP A 111 15.37 12.18 -0.06
CA ASP A 111 16.40 11.94 0.95
C ASP A 111 15.96 10.84 1.93
N GLY A 112 14.71 10.86 2.35
CA GLY A 112 14.11 9.82 3.19
C GLY A 112 13.65 8.58 2.44
N GLY A 113 13.55 8.65 1.11
CA GLY A 113 13.07 7.55 0.27
C GLY A 113 11.59 7.21 0.54
N GLU A 114 10.75 8.21 0.87
CA GLU A 114 9.37 7.95 1.29
C GLU A 114 8.33 8.72 0.48
N ILE A 115 7.17 8.10 0.31
CA ILE A 115 5.97 8.78 -0.18
C ILE A 115 5.35 9.52 0.99
N VAL A 116 5.27 10.85 0.89
CA VAL A 116 4.76 11.73 1.96
C VAL A 116 3.23 11.83 1.89
N ALA A 117 2.70 12.02 0.70
CA ALA A 117 1.26 12.05 0.45
C ALA A 117 0.97 11.56 -0.97
N TYR A 118 -0.24 11.06 -1.19
CA TYR A 118 -0.68 10.61 -2.51
C TYR A 118 -2.18 10.75 -2.68
N VAL A 119 -2.61 10.85 -3.93
CA VAL A 119 -4.03 10.82 -4.32
C VAL A 119 -4.21 9.95 -5.57
N TRP A 120 -5.38 9.34 -5.68
CA TRP A 120 -5.81 8.60 -6.86
C TRP A 120 -6.90 9.37 -7.57
N GLY A 121 -6.80 9.55 -8.88
CA GLY A 121 -7.81 10.26 -9.62
C GLY A 121 -7.59 10.29 -11.12
N LYS A 122 -8.02 11.37 -11.75
CA LYS A 122 -7.74 11.68 -13.15
C LYS A 122 -6.49 12.52 -13.27
N ARG A 123 -5.94 12.64 -14.48
CA ARG A 123 -4.86 13.59 -14.77
C ARG A 123 -5.45 14.97 -15.02
N ASP A 124 -5.88 15.61 -13.94
CA ASP A 124 -6.51 16.94 -13.96
C ASP A 124 -6.10 17.79 -12.74
N ILE A 125 -6.41 19.06 -12.81
CA ILE A 125 -6.08 20.02 -11.75
C ILE A 125 -6.82 19.72 -10.43
N ALA A 126 -8.01 19.13 -10.49
CA ALA A 126 -8.78 18.80 -9.30
C ALA A 126 -8.05 17.75 -8.45
N THR A 127 -7.47 16.76 -9.09
CA THR A 127 -6.66 15.72 -8.40
C THR A 127 -5.38 16.32 -7.81
N VAL A 128 -4.75 17.29 -8.49
CA VAL A 128 -3.56 17.98 -7.95
C VAL A 128 -3.92 18.83 -6.72
N ARG A 129 -5.07 19.54 -6.74
CA ARG A 129 -5.58 20.27 -5.57
C ARG A 129 -5.88 19.36 -4.39
N GLU A 130 -6.35 18.15 -4.64
CA GLU A 130 -6.56 17.17 -3.58
C GLU A 130 -5.24 16.75 -2.93
N LEU A 131 -4.15 16.62 -3.70
CA LEU A 131 -2.82 16.35 -3.14
C LEU A 131 -2.35 17.51 -2.24
N GLU A 132 -2.49 18.75 -2.70
CA GLU A 132 -2.17 19.94 -1.91
C GLU A 132 -2.99 19.99 -0.61
N ALA A 133 -4.31 19.80 -0.71
CA ALA A 133 -5.20 19.77 0.46
C ALA A 133 -4.78 18.66 1.44
N ARG A 134 -4.34 17.52 0.94
CA ARG A 134 -3.85 16.40 1.77
C ARG A 134 -2.54 16.75 2.47
N LEU A 135 -1.58 17.37 1.79
CA LEU A 135 -0.33 17.87 2.40
C LEU A 135 -0.64 18.87 3.53
N ASN A 136 -1.57 19.81 3.27
CA ASN A 136 -2.01 20.78 4.26
C ASN A 136 -2.72 20.13 5.46
N ALA A 137 -3.60 19.16 5.23
CA ALA A 137 -4.29 18.40 6.29
C ALA A 137 -3.31 17.62 7.17
N LEU A 138 -2.24 17.09 6.58
CA LEU A 138 -1.16 16.41 7.27
C LEU A 138 -0.19 17.40 7.98
N LYS A 139 -0.38 18.71 7.81
CA LYS A 139 0.50 19.76 8.34
C LYS A 139 1.95 19.62 7.87
N VAL A 140 2.12 19.10 6.66
CA VAL A 140 3.43 18.95 6.03
C VAL A 140 3.87 20.30 5.46
N THR A 141 5.08 20.70 5.81
CA THR A 141 5.75 21.89 5.25
C THR A 141 6.99 21.48 4.46
N TYR A 142 7.37 22.28 3.47
CA TYR A 142 8.56 21.99 2.66
C TYR A 142 9.29 23.29 2.27
N GLY A 143 10.62 23.18 2.14
CA GLY A 143 11.48 24.27 1.70
C GLY A 143 11.35 24.51 0.19
N ASN A 144 11.47 23.45 -0.60
CA ASN A 144 11.36 23.47 -2.05
C ASN A 144 10.44 22.36 -2.55
N ILE A 145 9.85 22.56 -3.75
CA ILE A 145 9.09 21.52 -4.43
C ILE A 145 9.59 21.39 -5.88
N ALA A 146 9.91 20.16 -6.29
CA ALA A 146 10.34 19.86 -7.65
C ALA A 146 9.22 19.15 -8.40
N MET A 147 8.99 19.56 -9.64
CA MET A 147 7.93 19.02 -10.49
C MET A 147 8.30 19.11 -11.96
N ASP A 148 7.58 18.39 -12.81
CA ASP A 148 7.66 18.60 -14.24
C ASP A 148 6.92 19.90 -14.66
N LYS A 149 6.91 20.20 -15.95
CA LYS A 149 6.25 21.39 -16.51
C LYS A 149 4.76 21.18 -16.80
N TRP A 150 4.12 20.17 -16.18
CA TRP A 150 2.69 20.01 -16.37
C TRP A 150 1.92 21.19 -15.76
N GLN A 151 1.06 21.82 -16.57
CA GLN A 151 0.37 23.06 -16.23
C GLN A 151 -0.36 22.99 -14.89
N SER A 152 -0.99 21.84 -14.56
CA SER A 152 -1.70 21.68 -13.30
C SER A 152 -0.79 21.70 -12.07
N PHE A 153 0.45 21.19 -12.19
CA PHE A 153 1.44 21.30 -11.12
C PHE A 153 1.90 22.76 -10.95
N VAL A 154 2.20 23.41 -12.08
CA VAL A 154 2.66 24.81 -12.06
C VAL A 154 1.61 25.74 -11.47
N GLU A 155 0.32 25.50 -11.75
CA GLU A 155 -0.79 26.31 -11.22
C GLU A 155 -0.97 26.14 -9.71
N ILE A 156 -0.79 24.94 -9.17
CA ILE A 156 -1.04 24.64 -7.75
C ILE A 156 0.22 24.84 -6.89
N PHE A 157 1.37 24.33 -7.35
CA PHE A 157 2.62 24.33 -6.59
C PHE A 157 3.64 25.36 -7.09
N GLY A 158 3.36 26.05 -8.21
CA GLY A 158 4.26 27.02 -8.78
C GLY A 158 4.46 28.21 -7.85
N SER A 159 5.69 28.41 -7.41
CA SER A 159 6.11 29.51 -6.54
C SER A 159 7.60 29.80 -6.77
N GLU A 160 8.14 30.81 -6.11
CA GLU A 160 9.58 31.09 -6.08
C GLU A 160 10.40 29.90 -5.52
N LYS A 161 9.74 29.03 -4.72
CA LYS A 161 10.32 27.82 -4.14
C LYS A 161 10.18 26.59 -5.03
N SER A 162 9.70 26.75 -6.27
CA SER A 162 9.50 25.60 -7.17
C SER A 162 10.67 25.42 -8.14
N ASN A 163 11.09 24.16 -8.28
CA ASN A 163 12.09 23.73 -9.25
C ASN A 163 11.42 22.98 -10.41
N LEU A 164 11.42 23.58 -11.58
CA LEU A 164 10.75 23.03 -12.77
C LEU A 164 11.70 22.25 -13.68
N GLY A 165 11.32 21.04 -13.98
CA GLY A 165 11.95 20.21 -15.01
C GLY A 165 12.55 18.90 -14.49
N LYS A 166 12.68 17.95 -15.38
CA LYS A 166 13.09 16.55 -15.12
C LYS A 166 14.41 16.38 -14.36
N LYS A 167 15.33 17.31 -14.47
CA LYS A 167 16.60 17.25 -13.72
C LYS A 167 16.42 17.30 -12.20
N TYR A 168 15.28 17.80 -11.75
CA TYR A 168 14.97 17.94 -10.33
C TYR A 168 14.03 16.82 -9.81
N THR A 169 13.46 15.99 -10.69
CA THR A 169 12.50 14.90 -10.36
C THR A 169 13.11 13.51 -10.52
N VAL A 170 14.43 13.38 -10.44
CA VAL A 170 15.15 12.12 -10.67
C VAL A 170 14.80 11.07 -9.61
N GLY A 171 14.58 11.49 -8.36
CA GLY A 171 14.26 10.59 -7.26
C GLY A 171 12.89 9.95 -7.44
N ILE A 172 11.88 10.77 -7.75
CA ILE A 172 10.51 10.28 -7.96
C ILE A 172 10.39 9.45 -9.25
N GLU A 173 11.13 9.79 -10.32
CA GLU A 173 11.18 8.96 -11.52
C GLU A 173 11.76 7.56 -11.22
N GLY A 174 12.83 7.48 -10.41
CA GLY A 174 13.37 6.21 -9.91
C GLY A 174 12.35 5.44 -9.07
N ASN A 175 11.56 6.13 -8.23
CA ASN A 175 10.49 5.51 -7.47
C ASN A 175 9.32 5.06 -8.36
N ASN A 176 8.98 5.80 -9.40
CA ASN A 176 8.01 5.39 -10.42
C ASN A 176 8.37 4.06 -11.08
N CYS A 177 9.67 3.84 -11.36
CA CYS A 177 10.15 2.56 -11.86
C CYS A 177 9.87 1.43 -10.86
N ARG A 178 10.10 1.64 -9.56
CA ARG A 178 9.83 0.64 -8.52
C ARG A 178 8.34 0.34 -8.35
N LEU A 179 7.47 1.33 -8.52
CA LEU A 179 6.01 1.16 -8.41
C LEU A 179 5.40 0.44 -9.61
N ARG A 180 6.08 0.39 -10.76
CA ARG A 180 5.61 -0.28 -12.00
C ARG A 180 5.95 -1.76 -12.06
N TYR A 181 6.92 -2.21 -11.29
CA TYR A 181 7.39 -3.60 -11.19
C TYR A 181 7.03 -4.15 -9.80
#